data_28a2b733f500407c5cb3d56ef7f16c9a
#
_entry.id   28a2b733f500407c5cb3d56ef7f16c9a
#
_cell.length_a   1.000
_cell.length_b   1.000
_cell.length_c   1.000
_cell.angle_alpha   90.00
_cell.angle_beta   90.00
_cell.angle_gamma   90.00
#
_symmetry.space_group_name_H-M   'P 1'
#
loop_
_entity.id
_entity.type
_entity.pdbx_description
1 polymer ?
#
loop_
_entity_poly.entity_id
_entity_poly.type
_entity_poly.pdbx_seq_one_letter_code
_entity_poly.pdbx_strand_id
1 'polypeptide(L)'
;MNYRRVFIENGYVHLIIVAYNRQPIFIQNINLLKQAIINSKKYFNYEIIAICVLPEHIHMILYPENIKDYPKIITSIKYYFSHNINVGVETPTYGYLNKGEKGIFQRRYFEHTIIDEKDLNNQINYITIIL
;
A
#
# COMPACT_ATOMS: atom_id res chain seq x y z
N MET A 1 8.04 -7.27 -18.50
CA MET A 1 8.66 -7.57 -17.20
C MET A 1 7.87 -8.64 -16.49
N ASN A 2 8.53 -9.69 -16.12
CA ASN A 2 7.87 -10.75 -15.36
C ASN A 2 7.72 -10.35 -13.91
N TYR A 3 6.49 -10.22 -13.49
CA TYR A 3 6.17 -9.87 -12.12
C TYR A 3 5.69 -11.13 -11.41
N ARG A 4 6.40 -11.52 -10.36
CA ARG A 4 6.07 -12.70 -9.59
C ARG A 4 5.93 -12.34 -8.12
N ARG A 5 4.78 -12.64 -7.55
CA ARG A 5 4.58 -12.55 -6.12
C ARG A 5 5.13 -13.78 -5.43
N VAL A 6 5.74 -13.56 -4.27
CA VAL A 6 6.25 -14.64 -3.42
C VAL A 6 5.39 -14.69 -2.17
N PHE A 7 4.82 -15.86 -1.90
CA PHE A 7 3.98 -16.07 -0.72
C PHE A 7 4.69 -17.04 0.22
N ILE A 8 5.12 -16.54 1.37
CA ILE A 8 5.77 -17.32 2.42
C ILE A 8 4.86 -17.30 3.64
N GLU A 9 4.39 -18.46 4.06
CA GLU A 9 3.52 -18.57 5.23
C GLU A 9 4.19 -17.96 6.45
N ASN A 10 3.42 -17.19 7.25
CA ASN A 10 3.90 -16.42 8.39
C ASN A 10 4.97 -15.40 8.02
N GLY A 11 4.97 -14.93 6.78
CA GLY A 11 5.91 -13.94 6.32
C GLY A 11 5.39 -12.52 6.51
N TYR A 12 6.34 -11.60 6.59
CA TYR A 12 6.07 -10.17 6.55
C TYR A 12 6.23 -9.67 5.12
N VAL A 13 5.54 -8.61 4.76
CA VAL A 13 5.70 -8.01 3.44
C VAL A 13 5.87 -6.50 3.56
N HIS A 14 6.91 -5.98 2.92
CA HIS A 14 7.15 -4.55 2.81
C HIS A 14 6.57 -4.07 1.48
N LEU A 15 5.69 -3.10 1.54
CA LEU A 15 4.97 -2.56 0.39
C LEU A 15 5.25 -1.07 0.27
N ILE A 16 5.45 -0.61 -0.97
CA ILE A 16 5.57 0.81 -1.28
C ILE A 16 4.48 1.16 -2.29
N ILE A 17 3.60 2.04 -1.90
CA ILE A 17 2.49 2.51 -2.74
C ILE A 17 2.79 3.94 -3.15
N VAL A 18 2.72 4.23 -4.44
CA VAL A 18 3.06 5.54 -5.00
C VAL A 18 1.84 6.16 -5.67
N ALA A 19 1.63 7.45 -5.46
CA ALA A 19 0.57 8.20 -6.13
C ALA A 19 0.88 8.36 -7.61
N TYR A 20 -0.17 8.34 -8.45
CA TYR A 20 -0.02 8.60 -9.87
C TYR A 20 0.64 9.98 -10.07
N ASN A 21 1.64 10.01 -10.94
CA ASN A 21 2.41 11.22 -11.22
C ASN A 21 3.03 11.87 -9.96
N ARG A 22 3.25 11.07 -8.93
CA ARG A 22 3.85 11.47 -7.64
C ARG A 22 3.20 12.70 -7.02
N GLN A 23 1.90 12.88 -7.20
CA GLN A 23 1.18 14.00 -6.59
C GLN A 23 1.13 13.84 -5.07
N PRO A 24 1.25 14.93 -4.29
CA PRO A 24 1.39 14.87 -2.84
C PRO A 24 0.04 14.76 -2.14
N ILE A 25 -0.62 13.61 -2.25
CA ILE A 25 -2.00 13.43 -1.78
C ILE A 25 -2.12 12.73 -0.42
N PHE A 26 -1.06 12.08 0.09
CA PHE A 26 -1.22 11.21 1.25
C PHE A 26 -1.22 11.94 2.58
N ILE A 27 -0.31 12.88 2.79
CA ILE A 27 -0.25 13.61 4.07
C ILE A 27 -1.46 14.51 4.25
N GLN A 28 -1.84 15.23 3.20
CA GLN A 28 -3.02 16.11 3.28
C GLN A 28 -4.34 15.35 3.42
N ASN A 29 -4.34 14.06 3.12
CA ASN A 29 -5.50 13.19 3.28
C ASN A 29 -5.24 12.05 4.27
N ILE A 30 -4.42 12.33 5.29
CA ILE A 30 -3.99 11.31 6.25
C ILE A 30 -5.15 10.65 6.98
N ASN A 31 -6.18 11.41 7.31
CA ASN A 31 -7.36 10.85 7.98
C ASN A 31 -8.11 9.88 7.08
N LEU A 32 -8.21 10.19 5.80
CA LEU A 32 -8.82 9.30 4.83
C LEU A 32 -8.01 8.01 4.68
N LEU A 33 -6.69 8.13 4.67
CA LEU A 33 -5.82 6.95 4.62
C LEU A 33 -6.04 6.06 5.85
N LYS A 34 -6.14 6.65 7.03
CA LYS A 34 -6.43 5.91 8.26
C LYS A 34 -7.78 5.19 8.17
N GLN A 35 -8.79 5.86 7.64
CA GLN A 35 -10.11 5.25 7.44
C GLN A 35 -10.07 4.10 6.43
N ALA A 36 -9.28 4.25 5.37
CA ALA A 36 -9.11 3.18 4.38
C ALA A 36 -8.49 1.94 5.01
N ILE A 37 -7.48 2.12 5.87
CA ILE A 37 -6.86 1.03 6.59
C ILE A 37 -7.85 0.36 7.55
N ILE A 38 -8.59 1.14 8.33
CA ILE A 38 -9.61 0.63 9.26
C ILE A 38 -10.66 -0.17 8.49
N ASN A 39 -11.11 0.35 7.35
CA ASN A 39 -12.09 -0.33 6.51
C ASN A 39 -11.57 -1.68 6.01
N SER A 40 -10.30 -1.75 5.59
CA SER A 40 -9.70 -3.01 5.13
C SER A 40 -9.66 -4.07 6.23
N LYS A 41 -9.48 -3.65 7.48
CA LYS A 41 -9.42 -4.56 8.62
C LYS A 41 -10.76 -5.20 8.97
N LYS A 42 -11.86 -4.71 8.41
CA LYS A 42 -13.16 -5.38 8.52
C LYS A 42 -13.22 -6.68 7.73
N TYR A 43 -12.39 -6.80 6.72
CA TYR A 43 -12.41 -7.93 5.78
C TYR A 43 -11.19 -8.83 5.87
N PHE A 44 -10.07 -8.33 6.38
CA PHE A 44 -8.80 -9.05 6.43
C PHE A 44 -8.15 -8.89 7.79
N ASN A 45 -7.58 -9.99 8.30
CA ASN A 45 -6.82 -9.97 9.55
C ASN A 45 -5.34 -9.76 9.22
N TYR A 46 -4.78 -8.66 9.70
CA TYR A 46 -3.37 -8.36 9.55
C TYR A 46 -2.92 -7.33 10.56
N GLU A 47 -1.63 -7.29 10.80
CA GLU A 47 -1.02 -6.26 11.64
C GLU A 47 -0.14 -5.36 10.79
N ILE A 48 -0.09 -4.09 11.13
CA ILE A 48 0.86 -3.14 10.56
C ILE A 48 2.03 -3.07 11.53
N ILE A 49 3.18 -3.58 11.09
CA ILE A 49 4.41 -3.60 11.90
C ILE A 49 5.08 -2.25 11.87
N ALA A 50 5.07 -1.60 10.71
CA ALA A 50 5.64 -0.27 10.53
C ALA A 50 4.93 0.42 9.37
N ILE A 51 4.80 1.73 9.45
CA ILE A 51 4.26 2.55 8.38
C ILE A 51 4.95 3.91 8.36
N CYS A 52 5.27 4.37 7.17
CA CYS A 52 5.80 5.71 6.94
C CYS A 52 5.02 6.34 5.80
N VAL A 53 4.34 7.44 6.10
CA VAL A 53 3.56 8.17 5.11
C VAL A 53 4.34 9.40 4.67
N LEU A 54 4.69 9.42 3.39
CA LEU A 54 5.32 10.57 2.74
C LEU A 54 4.29 11.26 1.84
N PRO A 55 4.55 12.49 1.38
CA PRO A 55 3.54 13.18 0.58
C PRO A 55 3.04 12.40 -0.63
N GLU A 56 3.95 11.75 -1.37
CA GLU A 56 3.64 11.09 -2.64
C GLU A 56 3.75 9.57 -2.60
N HIS A 57 4.18 8.98 -1.48
CA HIS A 57 4.25 7.52 -1.36
C HIS A 57 4.15 7.06 0.10
N ILE A 58 3.84 5.78 0.27
CA ILE A 58 3.63 5.16 1.57
C ILE A 58 4.47 3.89 1.62
N HIS A 59 5.22 3.73 2.72
CA HIS A 59 5.88 2.46 3.05
C HIS A 59 5.09 1.78 4.16
N MET A 60 4.79 0.49 3.98
CA MET A 60 4.14 -0.32 5.02
C MET A 60 4.81 -1.68 5.11
N ILE A 61 4.97 -2.16 6.34
CA ILE A 61 5.32 -3.55 6.59
C ILE A 61 4.12 -4.20 7.25
N LEU A 62 3.55 -5.20 6.58
CA LEU A 62 2.37 -5.91 7.03
C LEU A 62 2.71 -7.33 7.47
N TYR A 63 1.95 -7.82 8.45
CA TYR A 63 1.96 -9.22 8.86
C TYR A 63 0.55 -9.77 8.71
N PRO A 64 0.20 -10.31 7.54
CA PRO A 64 -1.13 -10.87 7.32
C PRO A 64 -1.28 -12.22 8.01
N GLU A 65 -2.47 -12.51 8.52
CA GLU A 65 -2.81 -13.83 9.02
C GLU A 65 -2.66 -14.88 7.91
N ASN A 66 -3.14 -14.54 6.71
CA ASN A 66 -2.94 -15.34 5.51
C ASN A 66 -2.10 -14.53 4.53
N ILE A 67 -0.88 -14.97 4.27
CA ILE A 67 0.06 -14.23 3.41
C ILE A 67 -0.52 -13.96 2.01
N LYS A 68 -1.38 -14.83 1.50
CA LYS A 68 -2.01 -14.66 0.19
C LYS A 68 -2.94 -13.46 0.12
N ASP A 69 -3.33 -12.90 1.26
CA ASP A 69 -4.25 -11.77 1.32
C ASP A 69 -3.60 -10.42 1.09
N TYR A 70 -2.26 -10.30 1.15
CA TYR A 70 -1.67 -8.96 1.08
C TYR A 70 -2.03 -8.17 -0.18
N PRO A 71 -2.12 -8.79 -1.38
CA PRO A 71 -2.56 -8.03 -2.57
C PRO A 71 -4.01 -7.53 -2.43
N LYS A 72 -4.87 -8.31 -1.80
CA LYS A 72 -6.27 -7.93 -1.56
C LYS A 72 -6.38 -6.82 -0.52
N ILE A 73 -5.54 -6.85 0.50
CA ILE A 73 -5.48 -5.79 1.52
C ILE A 73 -5.13 -4.47 0.86
N ILE A 74 -4.09 -4.46 0.02
CA ILE A 74 -3.66 -3.24 -0.68
C ILE A 74 -4.74 -2.75 -1.64
N THR A 75 -5.36 -3.65 -2.39
CA THR A 75 -6.47 -3.31 -3.28
C THR A 75 -7.62 -2.66 -2.51
N SER A 76 -7.97 -3.21 -1.35
CA SER A 76 -9.02 -2.67 -0.49
C SER A 76 -8.70 -1.26 -0.02
N ILE A 77 -7.47 -1.02 0.45
CA ILE A 77 -7.03 0.30 0.91
C ILE A 77 -7.07 1.31 -0.25
N LYS A 78 -6.51 0.94 -1.40
CA LYS A 78 -6.47 1.81 -2.58
C LYS A 78 -7.88 2.14 -3.08
N TYR A 79 -8.76 1.15 -3.10
CA TYR A 79 -10.14 1.35 -3.55
C TYR A 79 -10.87 2.35 -2.65
N TYR A 80 -10.84 2.13 -1.34
CA TYR A 80 -11.51 3.03 -0.39
C TYR A 80 -10.97 4.44 -0.48
N PHE A 81 -9.65 4.59 -0.50
CA PHE A 81 -8.99 5.89 -0.59
C PHE A 81 -9.37 6.62 -1.88
N SER A 82 -9.28 5.94 -3.03
CA SER A 82 -9.54 6.57 -4.32
C SER A 82 -11.00 6.95 -4.52
N HIS A 83 -11.93 6.21 -3.92
CA HIS A 83 -13.37 6.50 -4.05
C HIS A 83 -13.86 7.59 -3.10
N ASN A 84 -13.06 7.96 -2.11
CA ASN A 84 -13.46 8.95 -1.11
C ASN A 84 -12.59 10.20 -1.12
N ILE A 85 -11.54 10.24 -1.93
CA ILE A 85 -10.70 11.43 -2.02
C ILE A 85 -11.42 12.54 -2.77
N ASN A 86 -11.15 13.79 -2.38
CA ASN A 86 -11.75 14.96 -2.99
C ASN A 86 -11.28 15.15 -4.44
N VAL A 87 -12.06 15.92 -5.20
CA VAL A 87 -11.71 16.31 -6.58
C VAL A 87 -10.41 17.10 -6.63
N GLY A 88 -9.79 17.16 -7.81
CA GLY A 88 -8.54 17.88 -8.02
C GLY A 88 -7.32 16.98 -8.04
N VAL A 89 -7.50 15.68 -7.88
CA VAL A 89 -6.43 14.68 -7.96
C VAL A 89 -6.23 14.29 -9.42
N GLU A 90 -4.97 14.24 -9.86
CA GLU A 90 -4.64 13.81 -11.21
C GLU A 90 -4.87 12.32 -11.41
N THR A 91 -5.47 11.96 -12.54
CA THR A 91 -5.69 10.57 -12.94
C THR A 91 -5.22 10.38 -14.38
N PRO A 92 -4.81 9.15 -14.75
CA PRO A 92 -4.46 8.88 -16.14
C PRO A 92 -5.67 9.00 -17.06
N THR A 93 -5.43 9.43 -18.30
CA THR A 93 -6.48 9.64 -19.29
C THR A 93 -6.67 8.45 -20.23
N TYR A 94 -5.86 7.41 -20.10
CA TYR A 94 -5.93 6.24 -20.98
C TYR A 94 -6.62 5.08 -20.28
N GLY A 95 -7.22 4.19 -21.08
CA GLY A 95 -8.22 3.25 -20.62
C GLY A 95 -7.73 1.92 -20.08
N TYR A 96 -6.57 1.84 -19.42
CA TYR A 96 -6.15 0.59 -18.81
C TYR A 96 -6.69 0.38 -17.39
N LEU A 97 -7.50 1.31 -16.92
CA LEU A 97 -8.09 1.21 -15.58
C LEU A 97 -9.20 0.17 -15.58
N ASN A 98 -9.28 -0.59 -14.51
CA ASN A 98 -10.40 -1.48 -14.26
C ASN A 98 -11.66 -0.67 -13.97
N LYS A 99 -12.81 -1.29 -14.18
CA LYS A 99 -14.09 -0.67 -13.89
C LYS A 99 -14.15 -0.25 -12.42
N GLY A 100 -14.44 1.01 -12.15
CA GLY A 100 -14.53 1.57 -10.82
C GLY A 100 -13.23 2.14 -10.26
N GLU A 101 -12.10 1.94 -10.93
CA GLU A 101 -10.84 2.54 -10.52
C GLU A 101 -10.76 4.00 -10.94
N LYS A 102 -10.23 4.85 -10.07
CA LYS A 102 -9.99 6.26 -10.39
C LYS A 102 -8.56 6.53 -10.84
N GLY A 103 -7.66 5.55 -10.68
CA GLY A 103 -6.30 5.65 -11.18
C GLY A 103 -5.42 6.69 -10.48
N ILE A 104 -5.68 7.00 -9.22
CA ILE A 104 -4.86 7.96 -8.47
C ILE A 104 -3.56 7.37 -7.94
N PHE A 105 -3.38 6.07 -8.08
CA PHE A 105 -2.17 5.35 -7.72
C PHE A 105 -1.43 4.90 -8.95
N GLN A 106 -0.11 4.71 -8.82
CA GLN A 106 0.62 3.96 -9.83
C GLN A 106 0.04 2.55 -9.87
N ARG A 107 -0.03 1.99 -11.08
CA ARG A 107 -0.67 0.70 -11.30
C ARG A 107 -0.01 -0.42 -10.53
N ARG A 108 1.31 -0.37 -10.41
CA ARG A 108 2.08 -1.35 -9.67
C ARG A 108 2.67 -0.71 -8.42
N TYR A 109 2.79 -1.51 -7.39
CA TYR A 109 3.47 -1.15 -6.17
C TYR A 109 4.67 -2.06 -5.98
N PHE A 110 5.67 -1.55 -5.25
CA PHE A 110 6.82 -2.35 -4.86
C PHE A 110 6.39 -3.30 -3.73
N GLU A 111 6.91 -4.53 -3.77
CA GLU A 111 6.72 -5.47 -2.68
C GLU A 111 7.99 -6.26 -2.42
N HIS A 112 8.28 -6.49 -1.14
CA HIS A 112 9.42 -7.27 -0.69
C HIS A 112 8.95 -8.20 0.42
N THR A 113 9.03 -9.51 0.17
CA THR A 113 8.67 -10.52 1.16
C THR A 113 9.83 -10.70 2.14
N ILE A 114 9.57 -10.49 3.42
CA ILE A 114 10.56 -10.58 4.48
C ILE A 114 10.57 -12.00 5.02
N ILE A 115 11.72 -12.67 4.93
CA ILE A 115 11.82 -14.10 5.20
C ILE A 115 12.45 -14.43 6.55
N ASP A 116 13.15 -13.48 7.18
CA ASP A 116 13.78 -13.72 8.47
C ASP A 116 13.84 -12.45 9.32
N GLU A 117 14.26 -12.59 10.56
CA GLU A 117 14.29 -11.50 11.51
C GLU A 117 15.30 -10.41 11.13
N LYS A 118 16.43 -10.81 10.56
CA LYS A 118 17.46 -9.86 10.11
C LYS A 118 16.91 -8.98 8.99
N ASP A 119 16.23 -9.56 8.02
CA ASP A 119 15.59 -8.83 6.93
C ASP A 119 14.52 -7.89 7.47
N LEU A 120 13.68 -8.36 8.40
CA LEU A 120 12.66 -7.53 9.03
C LEU A 120 13.28 -6.30 9.70
N ASN A 121 14.32 -6.48 10.49
CA ASN A 121 15.00 -5.37 11.16
C ASN A 121 15.61 -4.39 10.14
N ASN A 122 16.20 -4.90 9.07
CA ASN A 122 16.74 -4.06 8.01
C ASN A 122 15.65 -3.22 7.34
N GLN A 123 14.50 -3.80 7.06
CA GLN A 123 13.38 -3.10 6.43
C GLN A 123 12.79 -2.05 7.37
N ILE A 124 12.64 -2.36 8.66
CA ILE A 124 12.17 -1.40 9.65
C ILE A 124 13.13 -0.21 9.75
N ASN A 125 14.43 -0.48 9.81
CA ASN A 125 15.45 0.57 9.86
C ASN A 125 15.42 1.44 8.61
N TYR A 126 15.24 0.83 7.43
CA TYR A 126 15.13 1.56 6.18
C TYR A 126 13.96 2.56 6.23
N ILE A 127 12.79 2.13 6.68
CA ILE A 127 11.61 2.99 6.79
C ILE A 127 11.86 4.13 7.78
N THR A 128 12.50 3.83 8.90
CA THR A 128 12.80 4.82 9.94
C THR A 128 13.74 5.91 9.42
N ILE A 129 14.73 5.53 8.61
CA ILE A 129 15.70 6.49 8.03
C ILE A 129 15.02 7.47 7.08
N ILE A 130 13.98 7.03 6.35
CA ILE A 130 13.26 7.89 5.40
C ILE A 130 12.45 8.98 6.12
N LEU A 131 12.08 8.74 7.36
CA LEU A 131 11.37 9.74 8.15
C LEU A 131 12.25 10.97 8.43
#